data_0c403e99f4d2b3c1075a292b8f40f98b
#
_entry.id   0c403e99f4d2b3c1075a292b8f40f98b
#
_cell.length_a   1.000
_cell.length_b   1.000
_cell.length_c   1.000
_cell.angle_alpha   90.00
_cell.angle_beta   90.00
_cell.angle_gamma   90.00
#
_symmetry.space_group_name_H-M   'P 1'
#
loop_
_entity.id
_entity.type
_entity.pdbx_description
1 polymer ?
#
loop_
_entity_poly.entity_id
_entity_poly.type
_entity_poly.pdbx_seq_one_letter_code
_entity_poly.pdbx_strand_id
1 'polypeptide(L)'
;EITTRLVGSEMCIRDSYRLVAPKFFEEAIEEINIDNVIVRPSYLSICQADQRYYQGKRASDVLEEKLPMALIHEGVGEVVFDNTGSFDVGDKVVMIPNTPTKEDEYISANYLPSSKFRGSGFDGFTSDLIQLNPDRLVKLPDNFNLKISAFIELISVICHGIDRFEKIAIKHKNRFGVWGDGNLGYITALLLKEFYPESEVTVIGKHGENLNLFSFADKTYKFHEVPDDLAIDHGFECVGSNASQAAIDQIINTINPQGSIILFGVSEYPIPINTRLILEKGLTIQGISRSERKDFLKVVGLLKNNPNLFDSLDKLISEVVTIKSLNDLKEAFDKDYISGFGKTILVWDK
;
A
#
# COMPACT_ATOMS: atom_id res chain seq x y z
N GLU A 1 24.61 18.91 -2.75
CA GLU A 1 25.21 19.08 -1.40
C GLU A 1 25.50 17.76 -0.65
N ILE A 2 25.51 16.63 -1.35
CA ILE A 2 26.06 15.36 -0.81
C ILE A 2 27.55 15.53 -0.45
N THR A 3 28.23 16.48 -1.08
CA THR A 3 29.66 16.76 -0.90
C THR A 3 30.04 17.38 0.45
N THR A 4 29.13 17.85 1.26
CA THR A 4 29.43 18.53 2.54
C THR A 4 29.46 17.61 3.77
N ARG A 5 29.05 16.33 3.62
CA ARG A 5 29.13 15.32 4.70
C ARG A 5 30.19 14.23 4.44
N LEU A 6 31.13 14.48 3.55
CA LEU A 6 32.30 13.61 3.38
C LEU A 6 33.26 13.80 4.58
N VAL A 7 33.23 12.90 5.51
CA VAL A 7 34.22 12.81 6.59
C VAL A 7 35.32 11.85 6.17
N GLY A 8 36.48 12.38 5.73
CA GLY A 8 37.73 11.68 5.48
C GLY A 8 37.60 10.35 4.69
N SER A 9 38.07 10.36 3.44
CA SER A 9 38.10 9.20 2.52
C SER A 9 36.81 8.39 2.42
N GLU A 10 35.80 8.94 1.66
CA GLU A 10 34.78 8.20 0.94
C GLU A 10 33.63 7.55 1.69
N MET A 11 33.34 7.85 2.96
CA MET A 11 32.14 7.36 3.63
C MET A 11 31.01 8.40 3.54
N CYS A 12 29.96 8.10 2.77
CA CYS A 12 28.70 8.86 2.84
C CYS A 12 27.89 8.39 4.05
N ILE A 13 27.32 9.31 4.81
CA ILE A 13 26.45 9.03 5.95
C ILE A 13 25.05 9.58 5.68
N ARG A 14 24.06 8.97 6.31
CA ARG A 14 22.67 9.41 6.33
C ARG A 14 22.12 9.44 7.74
N ASP A 15 21.13 10.29 7.97
CA ASP A 15 20.31 10.22 9.17
C ASP A 15 19.09 9.31 8.90
N SER A 16 18.85 8.38 9.82
CA SER A 16 17.76 7.43 9.79
C SER A 16 16.89 7.61 11.03
N TYR A 17 15.57 7.65 10.87
CA TYR A 17 14.61 7.91 11.94
C TYR A 17 13.88 6.61 12.26
N ARG A 18 14.34 5.92 13.31
CA ARG A 18 13.93 4.57 13.66
C ARG A 18 12.94 4.53 14.80
N LEU A 19 11.88 3.74 14.67
CA LEU A 19 11.06 3.36 15.79
C LEU A 19 11.85 2.35 16.63
N VAL A 20 12.17 2.70 17.87
CA VAL A 20 12.93 1.83 18.81
C VAL A 20 12.01 1.12 19.78
N ALA A 21 10.86 1.72 20.07
CA ALA A 21 9.78 1.13 20.85
C ALA A 21 8.45 1.76 20.39
N PRO A 22 7.28 1.15 20.68
CA PRO A 22 5.99 1.76 20.36
C PRO A 22 5.92 3.23 20.75
N LYS A 23 5.60 4.11 19.78
CA LYS A 23 5.51 5.58 19.92
C LYS A 23 6.84 6.30 20.21
N PHE A 24 7.96 5.64 20.11
CA PHE A 24 9.25 6.22 20.42
C PHE A 24 10.22 6.08 19.24
N PHE A 25 10.56 7.23 18.62
CA PHE A 25 11.55 7.33 17.54
C PHE A 25 12.89 7.84 18.06
N GLU A 26 13.97 7.35 17.48
CA GLU A 26 15.32 7.85 17.67
C GLU A 26 15.97 8.12 16.30
N GLU A 27 16.91 9.06 16.29
CA GLU A 27 17.77 9.36 15.16
C GLU A 27 19.03 8.49 15.23
N ALA A 28 19.39 7.87 14.13
CA ALA A 28 20.59 7.06 14.00
C ALA A 28 21.39 7.52 12.77
N ILE A 29 22.69 7.65 12.93
CA ILE A 29 23.61 7.95 11.83
C ILE A 29 24.10 6.62 11.25
N GLU A 30 23.97 6.46 9.95
CA GLU A 30 24.33 5.23 9.25
C GLU A 30 25.22 5.52 8.04
N GLU A 31 26.09 4.57 7.73
CA GLU A 31 26.83 4.57 6.47
C GLU A 31 25.90 4.24 5.31
N ILE A 32 26.08 4.92 4.19
CA ILE A 32 25.38 4.66 2.95
C ILE A 32 26.39 4.26 1.87
N ASN A 33 26.12 3.13 1.21
CA ASN A 33 26.92 2.70 0.09
C ASN A 33 26.47 3.42 -1.19
N ILE A 34 27.40 3.96 -1.94
CA ILE A 34 27.17 4.72 -3.18
C ILE A 34 27.21 3.85 -4.45
N ASP A 35 27.27 2.53 -4.35
CA ASP A 35 27.31 1.65 -5.51
C ASP A 35 25.99 1.59 -6.30
N ASN A 36 24.92 2.17 -5.76
CA ASN A 36 23.56 2.15 -6.32
C ASN A 36 23.00 3.56 -6.51
N VAL A 37 21.69 3.64 -6.71
CA VAL A 37 20.96 4.90 -6.80
C VAL A 37 20.67 5.42 -5.39
N ILE A 38 20.93 6.68 -5.15
CA ILE A 38 20.59 7.38 -3.91
C ILE A 38 19.42 8.32 -4.18
N VAL A 39 18.36 8.15 -3.41
CA VAL A 39 17.13 8.94 -3.50
C VAL A 39 16.96 9.74 -2.22
N ARG A 40 16.67 11.03 -2.36
CA ARG A 40 16.16 11.86 -1.26
C ARG A 40 14.65 11.78 -1.26
N PRO A 41 14.00 11.26 -0.22
CA PRO A 41 12.55 11.28 -0.10
C PRO A 41 12.02 12.72 -0.20
N SER A 42 10.88 12.88 -0.88
CA SER A 42 10.16 14.16 -0.97
C SER A 42 8.82 14.07 -0.28
N TYR A 43 8.08 13.01 -0.57
CA TYR A 43 6.78 12.71 0.03
C TYR A 43 6.73 11.26 0.44
N LEU A 44 6.31 11.01 1.67
CA LEU A 44 6.06 9.69 2.23
C LEU A 44 4.59 9.59 2.62
N SER A 45 4.07 8.37 2.72
CA SER A 45 2.68 8.13 3.10
C SER A 45 2.61 7.09 4.21
N ILE A 46 1.85 7.38 5.26
CA ILE A 46 1.64 6.43 6.37
C ILE A 46 0.65 5.36 5.92
N CYS A 47 1.01 4.10 6.17
CA CYS A 47 0.16 2.92 5.97
C CYS A 47 -0.34 2.38 7.31
N GLN A 48 -1.48 1.69 7.31
CA GLN A 48 -1.97 1.00 8.51
C GLN A 48 -1.01 -0.09 9.02
N ALA A 49 -0.15 -0.62 8.15
CA ALA A 49 0.90 -1.55 8.56
C ALA A 49 1.97 -0.85 9.43
N ASP A 50 2.32 0.41 9.12
CA ASP A 50 3.24 1.23 9.91
C ASP A 50 2.61 1.58 11.26
N GLN A 51 1.31 1.91 11.27
CA GLN A 51 0.56 2.18 12.49
C GLN A 51 0.56 0.99 13.46
N ARG A 52 0.52 -0.24 12.96
CA ARG A 52 0.59 -1.43 13.82
C ARG A 52 1.91 -1.52 14.59
N TYR A 53 3.03 -1.13 13.97
CA TYR A 53 4.32 -1.04 14.67
C TYR A 53 4.34 0.15 15.63
N TYR A 54 3.96 1.33 15.14
CA TYR A 54 3.95 2.55 15.95
C TYR A 54 3.09 2.43 17.22
N GLN A 55 1.89 1.84 17.11
CA GLN A 55 0.97 1.64 18.23
C GLN A 55 1.28 0.39 19.08
N GLY A 56 2.30 -0.41 18.73
CA GLY A 56 2.61 -1.66 19.44
C GLY A 56 1.53 -2.74 19.29
N LYS A 57 0.81 -2.74 18.16
CA LYS A 57 -0.29 -3.70 17.86
C LYS A 57 0.18 -4.94 17.07
N ARG A 58 1.47 -5.16 16.95
CA ARG A 58 2.06 -6.42 16.49
C ARG A 58 2.27 -7.36 17.69
N ALA A 59 2.38 -8.65 17.42
CA ALA A 59 2.77 -9.61 18.45
C ALA A 59 4.13 -9.21 19.07
N SER A 60 4.32 -9.47 20.36
CA SER A 60 5.49 -9.02 21.12
C SER A 60 6.81 -9.55 20.55
N ASP A 61 6.84 -10.82 20.16
CA ASP A 61 7.98 -11.46 19.52
C ASP A 61 8.36 -10.79 18.18
N VAL A 62 7.36 -10.37 17.40
CA VAL A 62 7.58 -9.63 16.16
C VAL A 62 8.17 -8.23 16.42
N LEU A 63 7.72 -7.55 17.48
CA LEU A 63 8.28 -6.24 17.86
C LEU A 63 9.73 -6.37 18.33
N GLU A 64 10.02 -7.35 19.18
CA GLU A 64 11.37 -7.61 19.68
C GLU A 64 12.35 -8.00 18.56
N GLU A 65 11.89 -8.79 17.57
CA GLU A 65 12.73 -9.20 16.44
C GLU A 65 13.03 -8.04 15.46
N LYS A 66 12.06 -7.13 15.24
CA LYS A 66 12.11 -6.18 14.13
C LYS A 66 12.47 -4.75 14.52
N LEU A 67 12.32 -4.37 15.77
CA LEU A 67 12.75 -3.05 16.22
C LEU A 67 14.20 -3.11 16.77
N PRO A 68 15.01 -2.06 16.58
CA PRO A 68 14.68 -0.77 15.97
C PRO A 68 14.63 -0.82 14.45
N MET A 69 13.70 -0.08 13.84
CA MET A 69 13.49 -0.05 12.39
C MET A 69 12.95 1.30 11.93
N ALA A 70 13.48 1.84 10.83
CA ALA A 70 12.85 2.94 10.11
C ALA A 70 11.52 2.45 9.52
N LEU A 71 10.44 3.21 9.73
CA LEU A 71 9.12 2.85 9.22
C LEU A 71 8.91 3.36 7.78
N ILE A 72 7.68 3.21 7.31
CA ILE A 72 7.15 3.67 6.02
C ILE A 72 7.75 2.92 4.83
N HIS A 73 6.83 2.46 4.00
CA HIS A 73 7.12 1.72 2.77
C HIS A 73 6.43 2.32 1.54
N GLU A 74 5.76 3.45 1.69
CA GLU A 74 5.11 4.20 0.62
C GLU A 74 5.82 5.55 0.45
N GLY A 75 6.33 5.85 -0.75
CA GLY A 75 7.02 7.12 -0.93
C GLY A 75 7.57 7.40 -2.32
N VAL A 76 7.79 8.67 -2.57
CA VAL A 76 8.44 9.21 -3.76
C VAL A 76 9.60 10.13 -3.35
N GLY A 77 10.56 10.25 -4.22
CA GLY A 77 11.74 11.10 -3.97
C GLY A 77 12.41 11.56 -5.25
N GLU A 78 13.53 12.21 -5.08
CA GLU A 78 14.38 12.71 -6.13
C GLU A 78 15.71 11.95 -6.14
N VAL A 79 16.15 11.51 -7.31
CA VAL A 79 17.49 10.94 -7.48
C VAL A 79 18.52 12.03 -7.25
N VAL A 80 19.39 11.83 -6.26
CA VAL A 80 20.48 12.79 -5.93
C VAL A 80 21.84 12.27 -6.34
N PHE A 81 21.95 10.96 -6.56
CA PHE A 81 23.16 10.32 -7.07
C PHE A 81 22.80 8.99 -7.73
N ASP A 82 23.44 8.67 -8.86
CA ASP A 82 23.32 7.37 -9.51
C ASP A 82 24.68 6.94 -10.08
N ASN A 83 25.22 5.83 -9.57
CA ASN A 83 26.45 5.22 -10.08
C ASN A 83 26.19 4.14 -11.12
N THR A 84 24.91 3.83 -11.40
CA THR A 84 24.51 2.77 -12.34
C THR A 84 24.23 3.28 -13.74
N GLY A 85 24.03 4.60 -13.91
CA GLY A 85 23.65 5.24 -15.15
C GLY A 85 22.21 4.98 -15.60
N SER A 86 21.35 4.58 -14.66
CA SER A 86 19.92 4.25 -14.94
C SER A 86 19.01 5.46 -14.87
N PHE A 87 19.41 6.49 -14.12
CA PHE A 87 18.63 7.70 -13.86
C PHE A 87 19.50 8.95 -13.93
N ASP A 88 18.88 10.07 -14.27
CA ASP A 88 19.50 11.38 -14.16
C ASP A 88 19.28 11.97 -12.75
N VAL A 89 20.27 12.73 -12.26
CA VAL A 89 20.11 13.51 -11.02
C VAL A 89 18.96 14.51 -11.22
N GLY A 90 18.02 14.54 -10.28
CA GLY A 90 16.79 15.34 -10.36
C GLY A 90 15.58 14.55 -10.82
N ASP A 91 15.74 13.32 -11.34
CA ASP A 91 14.60 12.47 -11.68
C ASP A 91 13.70 12.22 -10.49
N LYS A 92 12.39 12.39 -10.68
CA LYS A 92 11.39 12.02 -9.66
C LYS A 92 11.05 10.55 -9.82
N VAL A 93 11.09 9.82 -8.72
CA VAL A 93 10.91 8.37 -8.70
C VAL A 93 9.97 7.93 -7.59
N VAL A 94 9.16 6.90 -7.87
CA VAL A 94 8.49 6.14 -6.81
C VAL A 94 9.40 5.01 -6.35
N MET A 95 9.47 4.81 -5.03
CA MET A 95 10.31 3.81 -4.38
C MET A 95 9.53 2.52 -4.14
N ILE A 96 10.09 1.38 -4.55
CA ILE A 96 9.48 0.05 -4.40
C ILE A 96 10.02 -0.62 -3.13
N PRO A 97 9.16 -0.92 -2.15
CA PRO A 97 9.61 -1.46 -0.87
C PRO A 97 9.99 -2.94 -0.93
N ASN A 98 9.39 -3.72 -1.83
CA ASN A 98 9.70 -5.14 -1.96
C ASN A 98 11.09 -5.34 -2.56
N THR A 99 11.95 -6.05 -1.84
CA THR A 99 13.35 -6.28 -2.23
C THR A 99 13.60 -7.79 -2.33
N PRO A 100 13.45 -8.38 -3.53
CA PRO A 100 13.75 -9.79 -3.74
C PRO A 100 15.26 -10.02 -3.60
N THR A 101 15.63 -11.13 -2.97
CA THR A 101 17.04 -11.55 -2.83
C THR A 101 17.45 -12.57 -3.88
N LYS A 102 16.49 -13.12 -4.61
CA LYS A 102 16.67 -14.05 -5.73
C LYS A 102 15.46 -14.00 -6.65
N GLU A 103 15.63 -14.51 -7.85
CA GLU A 103 14.54 -14.78 -8.80
C GLU A 103 14.07 -16.22 -8.68
N ASP A 104 12.82 -16.47 -9.07
CA ASP A 104 12.22 -17.79 -9.15
C ASP A 104 11.32 -17.85 -10.39
N GLU A 105 11.36 -18.96 -11.10
CA GLU A 105 10.61 -19.13 -12.35
C GLU A 105 9.10 -19.20 -12.14
N TYR A 106 8.65 -19.73 -10.99
CA TYR A 106 7.24 -20.03 -10.71
C TYR A 106 6.62 -19.11 -9.68
N ILE A 107 7.44 -18.56 -8.76
CA ILE A 107 6.97 -17.77 -7.62
C ILE A 107 7.32 -16.32 -7.84
N SER A 108 6.30 -15.45 -7.91
CA SER A 108 6.49 -14.01 -7.99
C SER A 108 7.29 -13.47 -6.81
N ALA A 109 8.15 -12.48 -7.07
CA ALA A 109 9.10 -11.94 -6.10
C ALA A 109 8.46 -11.47 -4.78
N ASN A 110 7.24 -10.95 -4.83
CA ASN A 110 6.50 -10.50 -3.64
C ASN A 110 6.02 -11.65 -2.73
N TYR A 111 5.99 -12.90 -3.23
CA TYR A 111 5.61 -14.09 -2.45
C TYR A 111 6.78 -14.96 -2.04
N LEU A 112 8.00 -14.67 -2.51
CA LEU A 112 9.18 -15.42 -2.09
C LEU A 112 9.45 -15.23 -0.60
N PRO A 113 9.62 -16.30 0.18
CA PRO A 113 9.95 -16.20 1.61
C PRO A 113 11.25 -15.44 1.88
N SER A 114 12.18 -15.41 0.92
CA SER A 114 13.45 -14.68 1.00
C SER A 114 13.33 -13.19 0.70
N SER A 115 12.22 -12.73 0.12
CA SER A 115 12.03 -11.31 -0.20
C SER A 115 11.87 -10.48 1.05
N LYS A 116 12.69 -9.44 1.17
CA LYS A 116 12.60 -8.45 2.23
C LYS A 116 11.58 -7.38 1.82
N PHE A 117 10.96 -6.76 2.82
CA PHE A 117 10.02 -5.66 2.61
C PHE A 117 10.34 -4.52 3.57
N ARG A 118 10.61 -3.33 3.00
CA ARG A 118 10.97 -2.13 3.77
C ARG A 118 9.85 -1.73 4.73
N GLY A 119 10.23 -1.25 5.92
CA GLY A 119 9.27 -0.93 6.98
C GLY A 119 8.54 -2.14 7.57
N SER A 120 8.94 -3.38 7.23
CA SER A 120 8.34 -4.61 7.78
C SER A 120 9.31 -5.79 7.93
N GLY A 121 10.57 -5.56 7.88
CA GLY A 121 11.59 -6.60 8.04
C GLY A 121 13.01 -6.01 8.01
N PHE A 122 13.14 -4.81 7.48
CA PHE A 122 14.32 -3.96 7.51
C PHE A 122 13.89 -2.51 7.25
N ASP A 123 14.80 -1.57 7.40
CA ASP A 123 14.52 -0.15 7.35
C ASP A 123 13.70 0.29 6.14
N GLY A 124 12.66 1.03 6.43
CA GLY A 124 11.77 1.71 5.48
C GLY A 124 12.35 3.03 4.97
N PHE A 125 11.48 3.99 4.71
CA PHE A 125 11.82 5.23 4.03
C PHE A 125 11.97 6.44 4.94
N THR A 126 11.83 6.30 6.27
CA THR A 126 12.06 7.43 7.20
C THR A 126 13.56 7.66 7.41
N SER A 127 14.21 8.22 6.38
CA SER A 127 15.63 8.56 6.34
C SER A 127 15.83 9.74 5.39
N ASP A 128 16.89 10.53 5.55
CA ASP A 128 17.18 11.66 4.65
C ASP A 128 17.69 11.21 3.27
N LEU A 129 18.32 10.04 3.22
CA LEU A 129 18.79 9.41 1.97
C LEU A 129 18.43 7.91 1.97
N ILE A 130 17.95 7.41 0.84
CA ILE A 130 17.60 6.00 0.64
C ILE A 130 18.43 5.43 -0.48
N GLN A 131 19.17 4.36 -0.20
CA GLN A 131 19.85 3.57 -1.21
C GLN A 131 18.92 2.51 -1.77
N LEU A 132 18.82 2.45 -3.10
CA LEU A 132 17.97 1.49 -3.82
C LEU A 132 18.67 0.98 -5.08
N ASN A 133 18.43 -0.29 -5.41
CA ASN A 133 18.79 -0.81 -6.71
C ASN A 133 17.90 -0.15 -7.80
N PRO A 134 18.39 0.04 -9.03
CA PRO A 134 17.62 0.69 -10.10
C PRO A 134 16.27 0.02 -10.39
N ASP A 135 16.21 -1.29 -10.26
CA ASP A 135 14.97 -2.07 -10.46
C ASP A 135 13.93 -1.87 -9.34
N ARG A 136 14.30 -1.22 -8.23
CA ARG A 136 13.41 -0.82 -7.13
C ARG A 136 12.93 0.61 -7.26
N LEU A 137 13.09 1.22 -8.42
CA LEU A 137 12.65 2.58 -8.72
C LEU A 137 11.87 2.61 -10.03
N VAL A 138 10.84 3.47 -10.08
CA VAL A 138 10.14 3.78 -11.32
C VAL A 138 10.10 5.30 -11.48
N LYS A 139 10.62 5.78 -12.60
CA LYS A 139 10.61 7.21 -12.96
C LYS A 139 9.17 7.70 -13.14
N LEU A 140 8.85 8.83 -12.56
CA LEU A 140 7.58 9.50 -12.67
C LEU A 140 7.63 10.58 -13.77
N PRO A 141 6.55 10.80 -14.52
CA PRO A 141 6.40 11.98 -15.36
C PRO A 141 6.47 13.28 -14.54
N ASP A 142 7.02 14.35 -15.13
CA ASP A 142 7.24 15.63 -14.44
C ASP A 142 5.94 16.29 -13.94
N ASN A 143 4.82 16.01 -14.60
CA ASN A 143 3.51 16.58 -14.28
C ASN A 143 2.72 15.77 -13.24
N PHE A 144 3.30 14.75 -12.62
CA PHE A 144 2.60 13.96 -11.61
C PHE A 144 2.44 14.73 -10.31
N ASN A 145 1.27 14.56 -9.68
CA ASN A 145 1.05 15.00 -8.30
C ASN A 145 1.82 14.10 -7.33
N LEU A 146 2.94 14.59 -6.79
CA LEU A 146 3.82 13.81 -5.94
C LEU A 146 3.18 13.39 -4.60
N LYS A 147 2.21 14.16 -4.07
CA LYS A 147 1.47 13.78 -2.85
C LYS A 147 0.67 12.50 -3.07
N ILE A 148 -0.03 12.42 -4.21
CA ILE A 148 -0.77 11.22 -4.60
C ILE A 148 0.20 10.11 -4.99
N SER A 149 1.28 10.45 -5.67
CA SER A 149 2.29 9.48 -6.07
C SER A 149 2.98 8.82 -4.86
N ALA A 150 2.97 9.45 -3.68
CA ALA A 150 3.54 8.87 -2.46
C ALA A 150 2.89 7.54 -2.08
N PHE A 151 1.60 7.32 -2.37
CA PHE A 151 0.90 6.06 -2.08
C PHE A 151 0.62 5.20 -3.34
N ILE A 152 1.42 5.34 -4.39
CA ILE A 152 1.39 4.43 -5.56
C ILE A 152 1.62 2.97 -5.14
N GLU A 153 2.35 2.74 -4.05
CA GLU A 153 2.54 1.38 -3.51
C GLU A 153 1.19 0.71 -3.24
N LEU A 154 0.31 1.36 -2.48
CA LEU A 154 -1.01 0.80 -2.18
C LEU A 154 -1.84 0.56 -3.45
N ILE A 155 -1.79 1.49 -4.42
CA ILE A 155 -2.48 1.32 -5.72
C ILE A 155 -1.91 0.13 -6.48
N SER A 156 -0.59 -0.09 -6.42
CA SER A 156 0.09 -1.21 -7.10
C SER A 156 -0.30 -2.57 -6.54
N VAL A 157 -0.55 -2.68 -5.23
CA VAL A 157 -1.08 -3.90 -4.59
C VAL A 157 -2.46 -4.25 -5.16
N ILE A 158 -3.31 -3.26 -5.37
CA ILE A 158 -4.66 -3.47 -5.92
C ILE A 158 -4.58 -3.85 -7.39
N CYS A 159 -3.73 -3.19 -8.19
CA CYS A 159 -3.48 -3.58 -9.58
C CYS A 159 -2.97 -5.02 -9.68
N HIS A 160 -2.03 -5.41 -8.79
CA HIS A 160 -1.56 -6.79 -8.68
C HIS A 160 -2.71 -7.77 -8.39
N GLY A 161 -3.60 -7.41 -7.47
CA GLY A 161 -4.76 -8.21 -7.11
C GLY A 161 -5.74 -8.36 -8.26
N ILE A 162 -6.02 -7.30 -9.01
CA ILE A 162 -6.89 -7.35 -10.19
C ILE A 162 -6.27 -8.21 -11.29
N ASP A 163 -4.96 -8.12 -11.54
CA ASP A 163 -4.27 -8.98 -12.51
C ASP A 163 -4.29 -10.46 -12.13
N ARG A 164 -4.24 -10.75 -10.84
CA ARG A 164 -4.37 -12.13 -10.34
C ARG A 164 -5.81 -12.61 -10.40
N PHE A 165 -6.77 -11.73 -10.09
CA PHE A 165 -8.20 -12.00 -10.24
C PHE A 165 -8.56 -12.41 -11.69
N GLU A 166 -8.04 -11.69 -12.68
CA GLU A 166 -8.29 -11.99 -14.10
C GLU A 166 -7.91 -13.43 -14.50
N LYS A 167 -6.92 -14.02 -13.84
CA LYS A 167 -6.44 -15.38 -14.13
C LYS A 167 -7.37 -16.48 -13.60
N ILE A 168 -8.20 -16.15 -12.61
CA ILE A 168 -9.07 -17.12 -11.93
C ILE A 168 -10.55 -16.85 -12.11
N ALA A 169 -10.91 -15.64 -12.53
CA ALA A 169 -12.29 -15.21 -12.67
C ALA A 169 -12.97 -15.92 -13.85
N ILE A 170 -14.24 -16.29 -13.65
CA ILE A 170 -15.10 -16.65 -14.76
C ILE A 170 -15.37 -15.45 -15.66
N LYS A 171 -15.88 -15.67 -16.87
CA LYS A 171 -16.14 -14.59 -17.84
C LYS A 171 -17.26 -13.63 -17.42
N HIS A 172 -18.16 -14.09 -16.57
CA HIS A 172 -19.28 -13.28 -16.07
C HIS A 172 -18.76 -12.33 -14.96
N LYS A 173 -18.63 -11.05 -15.28
CA LYS A 173 -18.06 -10.01 -14.43
C LYS A 173 -18.96 -8.76 -14.40
N ASN A 174 -20.26 -8.94 -14.19
CA ASN A 174 -21.22 -7.84 -14.27
C ASN A 174 -21.42 -7.13 -12.93
N ARG A 175 -21.16 -7.83 -11.81
CA ARG A 175 -21.41 -7.30 -10.46
C ARG A 175 -20.25 -7.60 -9.52
N PHE A 176 -19.58 -6.56 -9.10
CA PHE A 176 -18.51 -6.62 -8.11
C PHE A 176 -19.01 -6.13 -6.75
N GLY A 177 -18.61 -6.81 -5.69
CA GLY A 177 -18.79 -6.34 -4.32
C GLY A 177 -17.45 -6.04 -3.67
N VAL A 178 -17.31 -4.88 -3.02
CA VAL A 178 -16.14 -4.48 -2.27
C VAL A 178 -16.53 -4.28 -0.81
N TRP A 179 -15.98 -5.08 0.08
CA TRP A 179 -16.16 -4.95 1.54
C TRP A 179 -15.00 -4.19 2.15
N GLY A 180 -15.28 -3.02 2.67
CA GLY A 180 -14.35 -2.10 3.31
C GLY A 180 -14.49 -0.67 2.80
N ASP A 181 -14.71 0.25 3.71
CA ASP A 181 -14.89 1.68 3.46
C ASP A 181 -13.64 2.51 3.78
N GLY A 182 -12.48 1.86 3.91
CA GLY A 182 -11.18 2.51 4.08
C GLY A 182 -10.44 2.77 2.75
N ASN A 183 -9.19 3.22 2.84
CA ASN A 183 -8.35 3.56 1.68
C ASN A 183 -8.23 2.42 0.67
N LEU A 184 -8.02 1.19 1.16
CA LEU A 184 -7.89 0.00 0.33
C LEU A 184 -9.17 -0.28 -0.46
N GLY A 185 -10.34 -0.24 0.21
CA GLY A 185 -11.63 -0.44 -0.42
C GLY A 185 -11.97 0.67 -1.43
N TYR A 186 -11.66 1.94 -1.09
CA TYR A 186 -11.87 3.06 -1.99
C TYR A 186 -11.11 2.90 -3.30
N ILE A 187 -9.80 2.64 -3.22
CA ILE A 187 -8.97 2.46 -4.42
C ILE A 187 -9.38 1.21 -5.19
N THR A 188 -9.75 0.11 -4.49
CA THR A 188 -10.23 -1.12 -5.14
C THR A 188 -11.50 -0.85 -5.95
N ALA A 189 -12.49 -0.20 -5.37
CA ALA A 189 -13.74 0.13 -6.06
C ALA A 189 -13.51 1.11 -7.23
N LEU A 190 -12.64 2.11 -7.04
CA LEU A 190 -12.25 3.06 -8.08
C LEU A 190 -11.61 2.36 -9.29
N LEU A 191 -10.65 1.46 -9.05
CA LEU A 191 -9.98 0.72 -10.12
C LEU A 191 -10.88 -0.32 -10.77
N LEU A 192 -11.82 -0.92 -10.04
CA LEU A 192 -12.82 -1.79 -10.64
C LEU A 192 -13.71 -1.02 -11.62
N LYS A 193 -14.15 0.19 -11.29
CA LYS A 193 -14.90 1.04 -12.24
C LYS A 193 -14.05 1.46 -13.43
N GLU A 194 -12.77 1.70 -13.26
CA GLU A 194 -11.84 2.05 -14.34
C GLU A 194 -11.62 0.88 -15.32
N PHE A 195 -11.38 -0.33 -14.78
CA PHE A 195 -11.07 -1.50 -15.61
C PHE A 195 -12.33 -2.20 -16.16
N TYR A 196 -13.48 -2.03 -15.49
CA TYR A 196 -14.76 -2.65 -15.86
C TYR A 196 -15.90 -1.61 -15.83
N PRO A 197 -15.86 -0.61 -16.73
CA PRO A 197 -16.80 0.53 -16.69
C PRO A 197 -18.28 0.11 -16.81
N GLU A 198 -18.56 -1.00 -17.49
CA GLU A 198 -19.92 -1.52 -17.69
C GLU A 198 -20.43 -2.36 -16.51
N SER A 199 -19.56 -2.70 -15.57
CA SER A 199 -19.94 -3.54 -14.43
C SER A 199 -20.49 -2.69 -13.28
N GLU A 200 -21.46 -3.24 -12.56
CA GLU A 200 -21.94 -2.67 -11.30
C GLU A 200 -20.92 -2.91 -10.20
N VAL A 201 -20.53 -1.86 -9.49
CA VAL A 201 -19.66 -1.94 -8.30
C VAL A 201 -20.47 -1.53 -7.08
N THR A 202 -20.68 -2.47 -6.17
CA THR A 202 -21.34 -2.27 -4.88
C THR A 202 -20.30 -2.22 -3.78
N VAL A 203 -20.31 -1.17 -2.95
CA VAL A 203 -19.40 -1.03 -1.81
C VAL A 203 -20.16 -1.23 -0.51
N ILE A 204 -19.62 -2.07 0.36
CA ILE A 204 -20.17 -2.37 1.68
C ILE A 204 -19.19 -1.91 2.75
N GLY A 205 -19.62 -1.02 3.63
CA GLY A 205 -18.80 -0.42 4.66
C GLY A 205 -19.49 -0.31 6.01
N LYS A 206 -18.75 0.19 6.99
CA LYS A 206 -19.26 0.39 8.35
C LYS A 206 -19.69 1.85 8.59
N HIS A 207 -18.95 2.81 8.00
CA HIS A 207 -19.06 4.24 8.31
C HIS A 207 -19.75 4.96 7.15
N GLY A 208 -20.96 5.49 7.40
CA GLY A 208 -21.72 6.19 6.36
C GLY A 208 -20.99 7.41 5.79
N GLU A 209 -20.18 8.09 6.61
CA GLU A 209 -19.36 9.23 6.21
C GLU A 209 -18.34 8.84 5.13
N ASN A 210 -17.65 7.71 5.32
CA ASN A 210 -16.69 7.19 4.35
C ASN A 210 -17.40 6.76 3.06
N LEU A 211 -18.54 6.06 3.19
CA LEU A 211 -19.33 5.61 2.03
C LEU A 211 -19.78 6.76 1.13
N ASN A 212 -20.03 7.95 1.66
CA ASN A 212 -20.37 9.13 0.89
C ASN A 212 -19.26 9.58 -0.09
N LEU A 213 -18.01 9.16 0.15
CA LEU A 213 -16.88 9.47 -0.74
C LEU A 213 -16.86 8.59 -2.00
N PHE A 214 -17.53 7.46 -2.00
CA PHE A 214 -17.59 6.50 -3.12
C PHE A 214 -18.59 6.91 -4.20
N SER A 215 -18.62 8.19 -4.57
CA SER A 215 -19.58 8.74 -5.53
C SER A 215 -19.52 8.13 -6.95
N PHE A 216 -18.48 7.38 -7.25
CA PHE A 216 -18.28 6.65 -8.50
C PHE A 216 -18.82 5.23 -8.45
N ALA A 217 -19.11 4.68 -7.27
CA ALA A 217 -19.70 3.37 -7.12
C ALA A 217 -21.21 3.40 -7.48
N ASP A 218 -21.72 2.30 -8.00
CA ASP A 218 -23.13 2.23 -8.42
C ASP A 218 -24.07 2.10 -7.21
N LYS A 219 -23.60 1.41 -6.16
CA LYS A 219 -24.34 1.24 -4.89
C LYS A 219 -23.42 1.28 -3.69
N THR A 220 -23.91 1.79 -2.58
CA THR A 220 -23.22 1.73 -1.28
C THR A 220 -24.21 1.27 -0.21
N TYR A 221 -23.77 0.38 0.68
CA TYR A 221 -24.57 -0.09 1.81
C TYR A 221 -23.74 -0.09 3.09
N LYS A 222 -24.37 0.23 4.21
CA LYS A 222 -23.77 -0.13 5.49
C LYS A 222 -23.84 -1.63 5.69
N PHE A 223 -22.87 -2.18 6.40
CA PHE A 223 -22.72 -3.64 6.58
C PHE A 223 -23.99 -4.35 7.05
N HIS A 224 -24.78 -3.70 7.92
CA HIS A 224 -26.04 -4.24 8.47
C HIS A 224 -27.29 -3.87 7.65
N GLU A 225 -27.11 -3.11 6.56
CA GLU A 225 -28.21 -2.64 5.70
C GLU A 225 -28.15 -3.28 4.31
N VAL A 226 -27.30 -4.30 4.12
CA VAL A 226 -27.17 -5.04 2.86
C VAL A 226 -28.47 -5.79 2.59
N PRO A 227 -29.10 -5.61 1.41
CA PRO A 227 -30.32 -6.34 1.05
C PRO A 227 -30.11 -7.86 1.00
N ASP A 228 -31.09 -8.63 1.46
CA ASP A 228 -31.03 -10.09 1.47
C ASP A 228 -30.92 -10.70 0.06
N ASP A 229 -31.41 -10.00 -0.96
CA ASP A 229 -31.35 -10.38 -2.35
C ASP A 229 -30.14 -9.85 -3.11
N LEU A 230 -29.20 -9.19 -2.43
CA LEU A 230 -27.96 -8.76 -3.06
C LEU A 230 -27.21 -9.98 -3.61
N ALA A 231 -26.92 -9.94 -4.90
CA ALA A 231 -26.13 -10.98 -5.56
C ALA A 231 -24.96 -10.33 -6.30
N ILE A 232 -23.75 -10.81 -6.07
CA ILE A 232 -22.51 -10.38 -6.73
C ILE A 232 -21.88 -11.55 -7.49
N ASP A 233 -21.08 -11.27 -8.50
CA ASP A 233 -20.34 -12.29 -9.24
C ASP A 233 -18.96 -12.52 -8.63
N HIS A 234 -18.33 -11.45 -8.12
CA HIS A 234 -17.02 -11.49 -7.48
C HIS A 234 -16.94 -10.54 -6.30
N GLY A 235 -16.22 -10.93 -5.25
CA GLY A 235 -16.07 -10.18 -4.01
C GLY A 235 -14.63 -9.82 -3.71
N PHE A 236 -14.42 -8.60 -3.19
CA PHE A 236 -13.12 -8.08 -2.77
C PHE A 236 -13.18 -7.73 -1.28
N GLU A 237 -12.40 -8.44 -0.47
CA GLU A 237 -12.31 -8.18 0.98
C GLU A 237 -11.17 -7.19 1.24
N CYS A 238 -11.52 -6.01 1.74
CA CYS A 238 -10.62 -4.89 2.01
C CYS A 238 -10.70 -4.40 3.48
N VAL A 239 -11.26 -5.20 4.39
CA VAL A 239 -11.51 -4.80 5.79
C VAL A 239 -10.28 -5.01 6.67
N GLY A 240 -9.71 -6.21 6.64
CA GLY A 240 -8.61 -6.58 7.54
C GLY A 240 -9.05 -6.76 9.00
N SER A 241 -8.07 -7.10 9.86
CA SER A 241 -8.28 -7.41 11.29
C SER A 241 -9.27 -8.56 11.54
N ASN A 242 -9.74 -8.72 12.75
CA ASN A 242 -10.76 -9.73 13.08
C ASN A 242 -12.12 -9.46 12.42
N ALA A 243 -12.35 -8.22 11.94
CA ALA A 243 -13.57 -7.86 11.23
C ALA A 243 -13.66 -8.47 9.83
N SER A 244 -12.53 -8.92 9.24
CA SER A 244 -12.51 -9.67 7.98
C SER A 244 -13.39 -10.91 8.01
N GLN A 245 -13.52 -11.58 9.15
CA GLN A 245 -14.39 -12.77 9.26
C GLN A 245 -15.84 -12.44 8.84
N ALA A 246 -16.44 -11.43 9.44
CA ALA A 246 -17.82 -11.05 9.14
C ALA A 246 -17.98 -10.58 7.67
N ALA A 247 -16.97 -9.87 7.15
CA ALA A 247 -16.96 -9.45 5.74
C ALA A 247 -16.91 -10.67 4.80
N ILE A 248 -15.99 -11.60 5.04
CA ILE A 248 -15.85 -12.83 4.22
C ILE A 248 -17.11 -13.69 4.30
N ASP A 249 -17.69 -13.85 5.49
CA ASP A 249 -18.95 -14.61 5.64
C ASP A 249 -20.09 -13.96 4.85
N GLN A 250 -20.20 -12.63 4.87
CA GLN A 250 -21.20 -11.91 4.08
C GLN A 250 -20.92 -12.04 2.58
N ILE A 251 -19.65 -11.96 2.12
CA ILE A 251 -19.28 -12.23 0.73
C ILE A 251 -19.69 -13.65 0.33
N ILE A 252 -19.35 -14.66 1.13
CA ILE A 252 -19.67 -16.08 0.81
C ILE A 252 -21.18 -16.27 0.68
N ASN A 253 -22.00 -15.58 1.47
CA ASN A 253 -23.44 -15.68 1.40
C ASN A 253 -24.03 -14.99 0.15
N THR A 254 -23.51 -13.82 -0.23
CA THR A 254 -24.02 -13.00 -1.35
C THR A 254 -23.49 -13.36 -2.72
N ILE A 255 -22.32 -14.01 -2.78
CA ILE A 255 -21.65 -14.34 -4.05
C ILE A 255 -22.36 -15.46 -4.80
N ASN A 256 -22.48 -15.29 -6.12
CA ASN A 256 -23.00 -16.29 -7.03
C ASN A 256 -22.08 -17.54 -7.10
N PRO A 257 -22.65 -18.71 -7.45
CA PRO A 257 -21.83 -19.91 -7.71
C PRO A 257 -20.72 -19.64 -8.73
N GLN A 258 -19.55 -20.29 -8.50
CA GLN A 258 -18.31 -20.13 -9.27
C GLN A 258 -17.68 -18.73 -9.21
N GLY A 259 -18.15 -17.87 -8.33
CA GLY A 259 -17.54 -16.57 -8.08
C GLY A 259 -16.14 -16.66 -7.45
N SER A 260 -15.40 -15.56 -7.54
CA SER A 260 -14.07 -15.44 -6.96
C SER A 260 -14.07 -14.42 -5.84
N ILE A 261 -13.34 -14.74 -4.76
CA ILE A 261 -13.14 -13.87 -3.60
C ILE A 261 -11.66 -13.49 -3.53
N ILE A 262 -11.37 -12.21 -3.55
CA ILE A 262 -10.02 -11.67 -3.43
C ILE A 262 -9.84 -11.09 -2.03
N LEU A 263 -8.84 -11.60 -1.31
CA LEU A 263 -8.51 -11.19 0.05
C LEU A 263 -7.31 -10.25 0.04
N PHE A 264 -7.53 -8.99 0.43
CA PHE A 264 -6.51 -7.98 0.64
C PHE A 264 -6.31 -7.66 2.12
N GLY A 265 -7.36 -7.81 2.92
CA GLY A 265 -7.35 -7.44 4.32
C GLY A 265 -6.41 -8.30 5.16
N VAL A 266 -5.54 -7.66 5.95
CA VAL A 266 -4.58 -8.37 6.81
C VAL A 266 -5.16 -8.58 8.20
N SER A 267 -5.29 -9.83 8.63
CA SER A 267 -5.59 -10.23 9.99
C SER A 267 -4.32 -10.66 10.73
N GLU A 268 -4.18 -10.29 12.00
CA GLU A 268 -3.02 -10.69 12.82
C GLU A 268 -3.09 -12.17 13.21
N TYR A 269 -4.31 -12.69 13.40
CA TYR A 269 -4.57 -14.07 13.77
C TYR A 269 -5.43 -14.78 12.72
N PRO A 270 -5.36 -16.11 12.61
CA PRO A 270 -6.25 -16.89 11.76
C PRO A 270 -7.72 -16.60 12.07
N ILE A 271 -8.54 -16.49 11.04
CA ILE A 271 -9.99 -16.33 11.14
C ILE A 271 -10.70 -17.55 10.54
N PRO A 272 -11.79 -18.04 11.15
CA PRO A 272 -12.58 -19.11 10.58
C PRO A 272 -13.39 -18.63 9.38
N ILE A 273 -13.59 -19.49 8.38
CA ILE A 273 -14.44 -19.24 7.21
C ILE A 273 -15.37 -20.41 6.96
N ASN A 274 -16.53 -20.17 6.32
CA ASN A 274 -17.51 -21.20 5.98
C ASN A 274 -17.07 -22.03 4.77
N THR A 275 -16.23 -23.04 5.00
CA THR A 275 -15.70 -23.91 3.95
C THR A 275 -16.79 -24.74 3.25
N ARG A 276 -17.91 -25.05 3.92
CA ARG A 276 -19.03 -25.79 3.34
C ARG A 276 -19.68 -25.01 2.20
N LEU A 277 -20.02 -23.74 2.41
CA LEU A 277 -20.59 -22.91 1.36
C LEU A 277 -19.61 -22.64 0.22
N ILE A 278 -18.31 -22.52 0.51
CA ILE A 278 -17.26 -22.41 -0.50
C ILE A 278 -17.31 -23.63 -1.44
N LEU A 279 -17.38 -24.82 -0.87
CA LEU A 279 -17.47 -26.07 -1.62
C LEU A 279 -18.78 -26.16 -2.41
N GLU A 280 -19.92 -25.91 -1.79
CA GLU A 280 -21.24 -26.03 -2.41
C GLU A 280 -21.44 -25.06 -3.57
N LYS A 281 -20.90 -23.83 -3.47
CA LYS A 281 -20.93 -22.82 -4.52
C LYS A 281 -19.77 -22.91 -5.53
N GLY A 282 -18.79 -23.78 -5.31
CA GLY A 282 -17.60 -23.90 -6.17
C GLY A 282 -16.78 -22.61 -6.24
N LEU A 283 -16.60 -21.92 -5.09
CA LEU A 283 -15.93 -20.62 -5.05
C LEU A 283 -14.41 -20.75 -5.17
N THR A 284 -13.79 -19.73 -5.75
CA THR A 284 -12.33 -19.56 -5.74
C THR A 284 -11.96 -18.45 -4.76
N ILE A 285 -10.99 -18.70 -3.86
CA ILE A 285 -10.47 -17.70 -2.93
C ILE A 285 -8.98 -17.49 -3.21
N GLN A 286 -8.57 -16.23 -3.36
CA GLN A 286 -7.19 -15.86 -3.64
C GLN A 286 -6.71 -14.74 -2.72
N GLY A 287 -5.57 -14.98 -2.06
CA GLY A 287 -4.89 -13.97 -1.23
C GLY A 287 -3.96 -13.09 -2.06
N ILE A 288 -3.90 -11.80 -1.69
CA ILE A 288 -3.03 -10.80 -2.30
C ILE A 288 -2.19 -10.12 -1.21
N SER A 289 -0.90 -10.07 -1.43
CA SER A 289 0.03 -9.38 -0.52
C SER A 289 1.17 -8.77 -1.30
N ARG A 290 1.44 -7.48 -1.05
CA ARG A 290 2.50 -6.72 -1.72
C ARG A 290 2.29 -6.66 -3.24
N SER A 291 3.30 -6.22 -3.99
CA SER A 291 3.28 -6.11 -5.45
C SER A 291 4.69 -6.23 -6.04
N GLU A 292 4.80 -6.27 -7.34
CA GLU A 292 6.05 -6.33 -8.09
C GLU A 292 6.28 -5.02 -8.87
N ARG A 293 7.49 -4.82 -9.37
CA ARG A 293 7.85 -3.65 -10.19
C ARG A 293 6.90 -3.41 -11.38
N LYS A 294 6.45 -4.48 -12.03
CA LYS A 294 5.50 -4.39 -13.16
C LYS A 294 4.18 -3.72 -12.75
N ASP A 295 3.73 -3.94 -11.51
CA ASP A 295 2.49 -3.36 -10.99
C ASP A 295 2.64 -1.85 -10.77
N PHE A 296 3.80 -1.37 -10.29
CA PHE A 296 4.14 0.05 -10.23
C PHE A 296 4.17 0.71 -11.60
N LEU A 297 4.81 0.05 -12.59
CA LEU A 297 4.81 0.52 -13.98
C LEU A 297 3.39 0.62 -14.55
N LYS A 298 2.52 -0.35 -14.23
CA LYS A 298 1.11 -0.35 -14.63
C LYS A 298 0.38 0.85 -14.01
N VAL A 299 0.58 1.13 -12.73
CA VAL A 299 -0.04 2.29 -12.05
C VAL A 299 0.43 3.60 -12.67
N VAL A 300 1.75 3.77 -12.88
CA VAL A 300 2.29 4.97 -13.52
C VAL A 300 1.71 5.15 -14.92
N GLY A 301 1.61 4.09 -15.71
CA GLY A 301 0.98 4.10 -17.03
C GLY A 301 -0.52 4.45 -16.96
N LEU A 302 -1.25 3.88 -16.01
CA LEU A 302 -2.68 4.15 -15.78
C LEU A 302 -2.91 5.62 -15.44
N LEU A 303 -2.20 6.18 -14.47
CA LEU A 303 -2.33 7.58 -14.04
C LEU A 303 -1.91 8.56 -15.14
N LYS A 304 -0.91 8.20 -15.95
CA LYS A 304 -0.49 9.01 -17.10
C LYS A 304 -1.58 9.09 -18.16
N ASN A 305 -2.27 7.99 -18.44
CA ASN A 305 -3.30 7.89 -19.47
C ASN A 305 -4.66 8.42 -18.98
N ASN A 306 -4.92 8.41 -17.68
CA ASN A 306 -6.19 8.81 -17.05
C ASN A 306 -5.94 9.85 -15.93
N PRO A 307 -5.58 11.10 -16.27
CA PRO A 307 -5.25 12.12 -15.26
C PRO A 307 -6.40 12.42 -14.29
N ASN A 308 -7.66 12.20 -14.68
CA ASN A 308 -8.82 12.41 -13.81
C ASN A 308 -8.83 11.51 -12.58
N LEU A 309 -8.06 10.40 -12.58
CA LEU A 309 -7.88 9.56 -11.40
C LEU A 309 -7.18 10.31 -10.26
N PHE A 310 -6.34 11.30 -10.57
CA PHE A 310 -5.73 12.14 -9.53
C PHE A 310 -6.77 12.88 -8.71
N ASP A 311 -7.85 13.41 -9.33
CA ASP A 311 -8.93 14.12 -8.62
C ASP A 311 -9.69 13.18 -7.66
N SER A 312 -9.89 11.93 -8.07
CA SER A 312 -10.52 10.93 -7.21
C SER A 312 -9.60 10.48 -6.06
N LEU A 313 -8.32 10.29 -6.34
CA LEU A 313 -7.32 9.88 -5.36
C LEU A 313 -6.98 11.01 -4.36
N ASP A 314 -7.06 12.27 -4.78
CA ASP A 314 -6.83 13.44 -3.90
C ASP A 314 -7.82 13.47 -2.72
N LYS A 315 -9.04 12.96 -2.91
CA LYS A 315 -10.05 12.82 -1.83
C LYS A 315 -9.60 11.90 -0.69
N LEU A 316 -8.60 11.06 -0.94
CA LEU A 316 -8.01 10.20 0.10
C LEU A 316 -6.96 10.95 0.95
N ILE A 317 -6.47 12.11 0.55
CA ILE A 317 -5.49 12.85 1.36
C ILE A 317 -6.24 13.51 2.52
N SER A 318 -6.09 12.96 3.73
CA SER A 318 -6.71 13.50 4.95
C SER A 318 -5.84 14.57 5.61
N GLU A 319 -4.52 14.38 5.59
CA GLU A 319 -3.56 15.27 6.25
C GLU A 319 -2.28 15.40 5.42
N VAL A 320 -1.66 16.57 5.50
CA VAL A 320 -0.32 16.83 4.94
C VAL A 320 0.53 17.47 6.05
N VAL A 321 1.58 16.78 6.46
CA VAL A 321 2.43 17.20 7.59
C VAL A 321 3.87 17.35 7.11
N THR A 322 4.48 18.51 7.37
CA THR A 322 5.90 18.73 7.08
C THR A 322 6.75 18.18 8.21
N ILE A 323 7.73 17.34 7.89
CA ILE A 323 8.61 16.68 8.86
C ILE A 323 9.97 17.37 8.85
N LYS A 324 10.27 18.05 9.96
CA LYS A 324 11.58 18.69 10.24
C LYS A 324 12.24 18.15 11.50
N SER A 325 11.49 17.40 12.31
CA SER A 325 11.96 16.84 13.58
C SER A 325 11.31 15.50 13.87
N LEU A 326 11.89 14.75 14.84
CA LEU A 326 11.27 13.53 15.38
C LEU A 326 9.89 13.80 15.99
N ASN A 327 9.70 15.01 16.54
CA ASN A 327 8.41 15.38 17.13
C ASN A 327 7.33 15.52 16.05
N ASP A 328 7.67 16.14 14.90
CA ASP A 328 6.73 16.25 13.77
C ASP A 328 6.34 14.85 13.24
N LEU A 329 7.32 13.94 13.17
CA LEU A 329 7.07 12.56 12.75
C LEU A 329 6.10 11.85 13.71
N LYS A 330 6.33 11.99 15.02
CA LYS A 330 5.44 11.44 16.05
C LYS A 330 4.03 12.03 15.96
N GLU A 331 3.92 13.35 15.84
CA GLU A 331 2.62 14.03 15.70
C GLU A 331 1.87 13.56 14.44
N ALA A 332 2.57 13.35 13.34
CA ALA A 332 1.97 12.85 12.11
C ALA A 332 1.37 11.44 12.30
N PHE A 333 2.08 10.53 12.96
CA PHE A 333 1.56 9.20 13.29
C PHE A 333 0.37 9.26 14.26
N ASP A 334 0.41 10.14 15.26
CA ASP A 334 -0.70 10.31 16.21
C ASP A 334 -1.95 10.90 15.50
N LYS A 335 -1.79 11.87 14.59
CA LYS A 335 -2.88 12.44 13.78
C LYS A 335 -3.49 11.39 12.84
N ASP A 336 -2.66 10.65 12.11
CA ASP A 336 -3.10 9.57 11.23
C ASP A 336 -3.94 8.52 11.97
N TYR A 337 -3.52 8.15 13.17
CA TYR A 337 -4.26 7.20 13.99
C TYR A 337 -5.65 7.71 14.41
N ILE A 338 -5.78 9.02 14.67
CA ILE A 338 -7.06 9.64 15.08
C ILE A 338 -7.98 9.79 13.86
N SER A 339 -7.48 10.14 12.69
CA SER A 339 -8.30 10.37 11.50
C SER A 339 -9.02 9.10 11.01
N GLY A 340 -8.40 7.95 11.16
CA GLY A 340 -8.98 6.63 10.87
C GLY A 340 -9.28 6.35 9.39
N PHE A 341 -9.51 7.36 8.59
CA PHE A 341 -9.73 7.31 7.14
C PHE A 341 -8.84 8.32 6.44
N GLY A 342 -8.40 7.97 5.24
CA GLY A 342 -7.55 8.81 4.42
C GLY A 342 -6.06 8.46 4.57
N LYS A 343 -5.24 9.19 3.84
CA LYS A 343 -3.79 9.05 3.81
C LYS A 343 -3.15 10.28 4.44
N THR A 344 -2.31 10.08 5.41
CA THR A 344 -1.45 11.13 5.92
C THR A 344 -0.18 11.19 5.09
N ILE A 345 0.03 12.30 4.41
CA ILE A 345 1.20 12.56 3.57
C ILE A 345 2.22 13.37 4.36
N LEU A 346 3.43 12.85 4.41
CA LEU A 346 4.57 13.52 5.04
C LEU A 346 5.37 14.26 3.96
N VAL A 347 5.49 15.57 4.08
CA VAL A 347 6.45 16.36 3.29
C VAL A 347 7.80 16.22 4.00
N TRP A 348 8.72 15.50 3.38
CA TRP A 348 10.01 15.19 3.98
C TRP A 348 10.99 16.33 3.76
N ASP A 349 11.21 17.16 4.78
CA ASP A 349 12.05 18.37 4.75
C ASP A 349 13.20 18.21 5.80
N LYS A 350 13.99 17.15 5.57
CA LYS A 350 15.11 16.75 6.44
C LYS A 350 16.43 16.79 5.70
#